data_8f19f3b76cdc27a396864865dc0041ce
#
_entry.id   8f19f3b76cdc27a396864865dc0041ce
#
_cell.length_a   1.000
_cell.length_b   1.000
_cell.length_c   1.000
_cell.angle_alpha   90.00
_cell.angle_beta   90.00
_cell.angle_gamma   90.00
#
_symmetry.space_group_name_H-M   'P 1'
#
loop_
_entity.id
_entity.type
_entity.pdbx_description
1 polymer ?
#
loop_
_entity_poly.entity_id
_entity_poly.type
_entity_poly.pdbx_seq_one_letter_code
_entity_poly.pdbx_strand_id
1 'polypeptide(L)'
;MNKPLTLGSLFSGSGTFEMAGMLSGIVPVWKSEIEPFPIAVTEKRLPFIKHLGDINKINGAEIEPVDIITFGSPCTDLSVAGKRQGLNAARSGLFFQAIRIIKEMRGATNGKYPRFAVWENVTGALSSNKGEDFRCVLEELCKIKTTDISVPKPEKWTKAGEILAENFSLAYRTVDAQYWGTPQRRARIYLVADFDGERASKILFESESLSGYSPQGFRSWKETAGSFGTCSEETSTGLVFSNHGQDTRFKGPVEVAETVSATYGTGGNNQPFVVEHFHKAYGICGKYSNSMLSDNPNSGFYEADTARTIDTSNQPPCNNQGGI
;
A
#
# COMPACT_ATOMS: atom_id res chain seq x y z
N MET A 1 14.82 -9.16 29.89
CA MET A 1 13.87 -9.01 28.76
C MET A 1 14.61 -8.28 27.64
N ASN A 2 14.57 -8.78 26.40
CA ASN A 2 15.17 -8.05 25.29
C ASN A 2 14.37 -6.77 25.05
N LYS A 3 15.08 -5.66 24.82
CA LYS A 3 14.45 -4.39 24.44
C LYS A 3 13.69 -4.59 23.12
N PRO A 4 12.43 -4.11 23.00
CA PRO A 4 11.70 -4.21 21.73
C PRO A 4 12.44 -3.44 20.63
N LEU A 5 12.32 -3.93 19.39
CA LEU A 5 12.86 -3.23 18.23
C LEU A 5 12.10 -1.93 18.02
N THR A 6 12.78 -0.93 17.46
CA THR A 6 12.23 0.39 17.17
C THR A 6 12.11 0.62 15.67
N LEU A 7 11.09 1.39 15.27
CA LEU A 7 10.73 1.64 13.88
C LEU A 7 10.64 3.13 13.57
N GLY A 8 11.26 3.55 12.48
CA GLY A 8 11.00 4.82 11.82
C GLY A 8 10.43 4.59 10.42
N SER A 9 9.47 5.39 10.02
CA SER A 9 8.80 5.23 8.72
C SER A 9 8.93 6.49 7.88
N LEU A 10 9.38 6.33 6.64
CA LEU A 10 9.43 7.39 5.63
C LEU A 10 8.33 7.13 4.59
N PHE A 11 7.68 8.19 4.12
CA PHE A 11 6.48 8.09 3.27
C PHE A 11 5.38 7.27 3.96
N SER A 12 5.12 7.60 5.21
CA SER A 12 4.33 6.77 6.12
C SER A 12 2.86 6.60 5.68
N GLY A 13 2.36 7.48 4.82
CA GLY A 13 0.96 7.47 4.44
C GLY A 13 0.05 7.49 5.68
N SER A 14 -0.96 6.66 5.68
CA SER A 14 -1.91 6.53 6.80
C SER A 14 -1.40 5.68 7.98
N GLY A 15 -0.11 5.38 8.05
CA GLY A 15 0.51 4.70 9.21
C GLY A 15 0.46 3.17 9.14
N THR A 16 0.46 2.59 7.96
CA THR A 16 0.33 1.12 7.79
C THR A 16 1.55 0.37 8.30
N PHE A 17 2.77 0.87 8.05
CA PHE A 17 3.99 0.25 8.56
C PHE A 17 4.08 0.35 10.08
N GLU A 18 3.69 1.49 10.63
CA GLU A 18 3.66 1.71 12.08
C GLU A 18 2.68 0.77 12.76
N MET A 19 1.48 0.61 12.19
CA MET A 19 0.48 -0.32 12.71
C MET A 19 0.96 -1.77 12.62
N ALA A 20 1.54 -2.18 11.50
CA ALA A 20 2.12 -3.52 11.35
C ALA A 20 3.25 -3.76 12.35
N GLY A 21 4.10 -2.77 12.59
CA GLY A 21 5.13 -2.80 13.60
C GLY A 21 4.56 -3.04 15.00
N MET A 22 3.57 -2.27 15.40
CA MET A 22 2.90 -2.42 16.71
C MET A 22 2.28 -3.80 16.90
N LEU A 23 1.60 -4.31 15.88
CA LEU A 23 1.02 -5.67 15.90
C LEU A 23 2.09 -6.76 16.02
N SER A 24 3.32 -6.47 15.61
CA SER A 24 4.47 -7.36 15.71
C SER A 24 5.35 -7.11 16.95
N GLY A 25 4.91 -6.26 17.89
CA GLY A 25 5.69 -5.91 19.10
C GLY A 25 6.88 -4.98 18.84
N ILE A 26 6.90 -4.29 17.70
CA ILE A 26 7.89 -3.28 17.35
C ILE A 26 7.34 -1.90 17.73
N VAL A 27 8.18 -1.02 18.27
CA VAL A 27 7.78 0.31 18.74
C VAL A 27 8.05 1.36 17.67
N PRO A 28 7.02 1.95 17.06
CA PRO A 28 7.20 3.09 16.15
C PRO A 28 7.61 4.34 16.95
N VAL A 29 8.67 5.01 16.48
CA VAL A 29 9.26 6.17 17.15
C VAL A 29 8.94 7.46 16.39
N TRP A 30 9.16 7.46 15.09
CA TRP A 30 8.92 8.61 14.24
C TRP A 30 8.43 8.21 12.85
N LYS A 31 7.80 9.18 12.19
CA LYS A 31 7.27 9.06 10.84
C LYS A 31 7.52 10.35 10.04
N SER A 32 7.61 10.21 8.72
CA SER A 32 7.71 11.31 7.75
C SER A 32 6.63 11.16 6.68
N GLU A 33 5.86 12.22 6.49
CA GLU A 33 4.79 12.36 5.50
C GLU A 33 4.56 13.83 5.19
N ILE A 34 4.11 14.16 3.99
CA ILE A 34 3.82 15.54 3.57
C ILE A 34 2.35 15.76 3.20
N GLU A 35 1.63 14.69 2.89
CA GLU A 35 0.23 14.79 2.48
C GLU A 35 -0.68 15.09 3.69
N PRO A 36 -1.51 16.15 3.62
CA PRO A 36 -2.28 16.60 4.79
C PRO A 36 -3.26 15.56 5.32
N PHE A 37 -3.92 14.80 4.43
CA PHE A 37 -4.92 13.82 4.86
C PHE A 37 -4.31 12.64 5.62
N PRO A 38 -3.28 11.94 5.10
CA PRO A 38 -2.57 10.92 5.86
C PRO A 38 -1.99 11.42 7.19
N ILE A 39 -1.45 12.65 7.21
CA ILE A 39 -0.96 13.28 8.44
C ILE A 39 -2.10 13.37 9.47
N ALA A 40 -3.25 13.94 9.10
CA ALA A 40 -4.39 14.06 10.01
C ALA A 40 -4.88 12.71 10.54
N VAL A 41 -4.89 11.67 9.70
CA VAL A 41 -5.24 10.30 10.11
C VAL A 41 -4.26 9.79 11.17
N THR A 42 -2.97 9.91 10.91
CA THR A 42 -1.94 9.38 11.82
C THR A 42 -1.80 10.22 13.10
N GLU A 43 -2.00 11.52 13.06
CA GLU A 43 -2.06 12.37 14.28
C GLU A 43 -3.23 11.98 15.18
N LYS A 44 -4.37 11.63 14.58
CA LYS A 44 -5.54 11.20 15.35
C LYS A 44 -5.42 9.78 15.90
N ARG A 45 -4.85 8.86 15.13
CA ARG A 45 -4.82 7.43 15.45
C ARG A 45 -3.55 6.98 16.17
N LEU A 46 -2.44 7.64 15.88
CA LEU A 46 -1.10 7.33 16.38
C LEU A 46 -0.40 8.60 16.92
N PRO A 47 -1.02 9.35 17.85
CA PRO A 47 -0.53 10.65 18.31
C PRO A 47 0.80 10.59 19.06
N PHE A 48 1.20 9.40 19.52
CA PHE A 48 2.45 9.17 20.24
C PHE A 48 3.67 9.03 19.34
N ILE A 49 3.48 8.93 18.01
CA ILE A 49 4.58 8.82 17.03
C ILE A 49 4.99 10.22 16.58
N LYS A 50 6.26 10.56 16.75
CA LYS A 50 6.79 11.86 16.35
C LYS A 50 6.70 12.06 14.84
N HIS A 51 6.06 13.12 14.38
CA HIS A 51 6.00 13.49 12.98
C HIS A 51 7.18 14.40 12.61
N LEU A 52 7.98 14.01 11.60
CA LEU A 52 9.19 14.69 11.17
C LEU A 52 8.98 15.61 9.95
N GLY A 53 7.82 15.53 9.29
CA GLY A 53 7.49 16.34 8.12
C GLY A 53 8.17 15.87 6.84
N ASP A 54 8.65 16.83 6.05
CA ASP A 54 9.24 16.63 4.73
C ASP A 54 10.59 15.91 4.79
N ILE A 55 10.69 14.79 4.09
CA ILE A 55 11.90 13.97 4.00
C ILE A 55 13.15 14.75 3.52
N ASN A 56 12.95 15.76 2.68
CA ASN A 56 14.05 16.60 2.17
C ASN A 56 14.70 17.45 3.27
N LYS A 57 13.98 17.70 4.37
CA LYS A 57 14.44 18.52 5.51
C LYS A 57 14.97 17.68 6.67
N ILE A 58 14.83 16.36 6.61
CA ILE A 58 15.30 15.46 7.67
C ILE A 58 16.81 15.26 7.55
N ASN A 59 17.50 15.48 8.65
CA ASN A 59 18.89 15.06 8.83
C ASN A 59 18.90 13.73 9.60
N GLY A 60 19.29 12.65 8.94
CA GLY A 60 19.30 11.31 9.53
C GLY A 60 20.28 11.17 10.72
N ALA A 61 21.28 12.05 10.83
CA ALA A 61 22.21 12.05 11.94
C ALA A 61 21.64 12.68 13.22
N GLU A 62 20.57 13.48 13.12
CA GLU A 62 20.00 14.26 14.23
C GLU A 62 18.68 13.67 14.75
N ILE A 63 18.06 12.76 14.01
CA ILE A 63 16.82 12.10 14.45
C ILE A 63 17.14 10.92 15.37
N GLU A 64 16.14 10.52 16.17
CA GLU A 64 16.29 9.39 17.09
C GLU A 64 16.64 8.10 16.31
N PRO A 65 17.75 7.42 16.65
CA PRO A 65 18.14 6.19 15.98
C PRO A 65 17.13 5.06 16.24
N VAL A 66 16.80 4.31 15.18
CA VAL A 66 15.84 3.19 15.22
C VAL A 66 16.46 1.93 14.64
N ASP A 67 15.97 0.76 15.07
CA ASP A 67 16.44 -0.53 14.55
C ASP A 67 16.03 -0.75 13.10
N ILE A 68 14.84 -0.27 12.72
CA ILE A 68 14.24 -0.51 11.41
C ILE A 68 13.82 0.82 10.79
N ILE A 69 14.18 1.05 9.54
CA ILE A 69 13.58 2.11 8.71
C ILE A 69 12.74 1.46 7.61
N THR A 70 11.46 1.82 7.55
CA THR A 70 10.55 1.41 6.48
C THR A 70 10.30 2.56 5.53
N PHE A 71 10.15 2.28 4.23
CA PHE A 71 9.83 3.31 3.24
C PHE A 71 9.20 2.74 1.98
N GLY A 72 8.18 3.45 1.47
CA GLY A 72 7.51 3.19 0.22
C GLY A 72 7.63 4.40 -0.70
N SER A 73 8.79 4.57 -1.34
CA SER A 73 9.02 5.72 -2.21
C SER A 73 8.12 5.67 -3.47
N PRO A 74 7.64 6.83 -3.99
CA PRO A 74 6.88 6.88 -5.22
C PRO A 74 7.63 6.25 -6.40
N CYS A 75 6.91 5.44 -7.21
CA CYS A 75 7.47 4.73 -8.36
C CYS A 75 8.06 5.64 -9.44
N THR A 76 7.47 6.84 -9.59
CA THR A 76 7.86 7.82 -10.62
C THR A 76 9.28 8.33 -10.45
N ASP A 77 9.80 8.29 -9.24
CA ASP A 77 11.11 8.85 -8.91
C ASP A 77 12.27 7.93 -9.25
N LEU A 78 12.04 6.64 -9.46
CA LEU A 78 13.05 5.70 -9.92
C LEU A 78 13.40 5.92 -11.39
N SER A 79 12.41 6.29 -12.23
CA SER A 79 12.58 6.49 -13.68
C SER A 79 13.32 7.77 -14.06
N VAL A 80 13.45 8.73 -13.16
CA VAL A 80 14.18 9.99 -13.40
C VAL A 80 15.70 9.77 -13.40
N ALA A 81 16.19 8.72 -12.74
CA ALA A 81 17.60 8.37 -12.74
C ALA A 81 18.16 7.99 -14.12
N GLY A 82 17.32 7.68 -15.11
CA GLY A 82 17.71 7.24 -16.46
C GLY A 82 17.68 8.29 -17.57
N LYS A 83 17.13 9.49 -17.36
CA LYS A 83 17.01 10.53 -18.42
C LYS A 83 17.88 11.75 -18.17
N ARG A 84 19.11 11.70 -18.70
CA ARG A 84 19.93 12.82 -19.26
C ARG A 84 20.07 14.13 -18.47
N GLN A 85 20.02 14.16 -17.18
CA GLN A 85 20.54 15.30 -16.42
C GLN A 85 21.60 14.76 -15.45
N GLY A 86 22.78 15.41 -15.43
CA GLY A 86 24.01 14.90 -14.82
C GLY A 86 23.87 14.32 -13.39
N LEU A 87 24.89 13.63 -12.91
CA LEU A 87 24.99 12.87 -11.65
C LEU A 87 24.29 13.48 -10.41
N ASN A 88 24.09 14.79 -10.39
CA ASN A 88 23.44 15.51 -9.29
C ASN A 88 21.90 15.47 -9.38
N ALA A 89 21.30 15.41 -10.56
CA ALA A 89 19.86 15.32 -10.72
C ALA A 89 19.32 13.87 -10.54
N ALA A 90 20.15 12.88 -10.84
CA ALA A 90 19.84 11.48 -10.60
C ALA A 90 19.70 11.12 -9.11
N ARG A 91 20.34 11.90 -8.20
CA ARG A 91 20.29 11.67 -6.76
C ARG A 91 19.22 12.49 -6.02
N SER A 92 18.43 13.29 -6.72
CA SER A 92 17.40 14.14 -6.11
C SER A 92 16.05 13.45 -5.90
N GLY A 93 15.87 12.24 -6.42
CA GLY A 93 14.63 11.48 -6.23
C GLY A 93 14.39 11.08 -4.78
N LEU A 94 13.13 10.97 -4.41
CA LEU A 94 12.71 10.69 -3.02
C LEU A 94 13.25 9.35 -2.48
N PHE A 95 13.43 8.35 -3.34
CA PHE A 95 14.13 7.12 -2.98
C PHE A 95 15.55 7.39 -2.45
N PHE A 96 16.31 8.26 -3.13
CA PHE A 96 17.68 8.60 -2.72
C PHE A 96 17.71 9.41 -1.42
N GLN A 97 16.64 10.15 -1.09
CA GLN A 97 16.50 10.81 0.20
C GLN A 97 16.36 9.78 1.34
N ALA A 98 15.62 8.70 1.13
CA ALA A 98 15.56 7.61 2.11
C ALA A 98 16.95 6.96 2.30
N ILE A 99 17.67 6.68 1.21
CA ILE A 99 19.04 6.15 1.26
C ILE A 99 19.99 7.12 1.99
N ARG A 100 19.87 8.43 1.76
CA ARG A 100 20.65 9.46 2.45
C ARG A 100 20.40 9.41 3.95
N ILE A 101 19.17 9.42 4.41
CA ILE A 101 18.81 9.36 5.82
C ILE A 101 19.38 8.11 6.49
N ILE A 102 19.27 6.96 5.83
CA ILE A 102 19.85 5.70 6.34
C ILE A 102 21.37 5.83 6.48
N LYS A 103 22.05 6.35 5.46
CA LYS A 103 23.53 6.57 5.49
C LYS A 103 23.94 7.55 6.59
N GLU A 104 23.22 8.65 6.75
CA GLU A 104 23.46 9.66 7.80
C GLU A 104 23.28 9.05 9.20
N MET A 105 22.21 8.31 9.46
CA MET A 105 21.97 7.65 10.74
C MET A 105 23.06 6.61 11.03
N ARG A 106 23.43 5.79 10.04
CA ARG A 106 24.50 4.81 10.21
C ARG A 106 25.85 5.48 10.50
N GLY A 107 26.15 6.57 9.79
CA GLY A 107 27.35 7.38 10.05
C GLY A 107 27.41 7.92 11.48
N ALA A 108 26.32 8.53 11.95
CA ALA A 108 26.23 9.09 13.29
C ALA A 108 26.24 8.04 14.42
N THR A 109 25.90 6.79 14.11
CA THR A 109 25.82 5.71 15.08
C THR A 109 26.91 4.65 14.95
N ASN A 110 28.00 4.95 14.24
CA ASN A 110 29.10 4.02 13.94
C ASN A 110 28.60 2.70 13.33
N GLY A 111 27.64 2.78 12.43
CA GLY A 111 27.05 1.65 11.74
C GLY A 111 26.00 0.86 12.53
N LYS A 112 25.66 1.25 13.75
CA LYS A 112 24.78 0.49 14.63
C LYS A 112 23.31 0.58 14.23
N TYR A 113 22.84 1.74 13.76
CA TYR A 113 21.43 2.00 13.40
C TYR A 113 21.32 2.70 12.03
N PRO A 114 20.25 2.39 11.23
CA PRO A 114 19.37 1.26 11.44
C PRO A 114 20.09 -0.07 11.17
N ARG A 115 19.58 -1.13 11.79
CA ARG A 115 20.02 -2.51 11.52
C ARG A 115 19.37 -3.05 10.26
N PHE A 116 18.11 -2.66 10.04
CA PHE A 116 17.31 -3.13 8.91
C PHE A 116 16.71 -1.96 8.14
N ALA A 117 16.59 -2.14 6.84
CA ALA A 117 15.74 -1.31 5.99
C ALA A 117 14.70 -2.18 5.29
N VAL A 118 13.47 -1.70 5.22
CA VAL A 118 12.37 -2.36 4.52
C VAL A 118 11.82 -1.42 3.48
N TRP A 119 11.92 -1.80 2.22
CA TRP A 119 11.36 -1.05 1.11
C TRP A 119 10.14 -1.76 0.51
N GLU A 120 9.08 -1.00 0.26
CA GLU A 120 7.88 -1.48 -0.43
C GLU A 120 7.69 -0.73 -1.73
N ASN A 121 7.25 -1.43 -2.78
CA ASN A 121 6.85 -0.78 -4.02
C ASN A 121 5.90 -1.64 -4.86
N VAL A 122 5.36 -1.06 -5.92
CA VAL A 122 4.54 -1.80 -6.90
C VAL A 122 5.40 -2.76 -7.72
N THR A 123 4.80 -3.83 -8.21
CA THR A 123 5.51 -4.87 -9.01
C THR A 123 6.07 -4.33 -10.32
N GLY A 124 5.53 -3.20 -10.83
CA GLY A 124 6.06 -2.50 -12.00
C GLY A 124 7.53 -2.08 -11.86
N ALA A 125 8.03 -1.88 -10.64
CA ALA A 125 9.44 -1.56 -10.40
C ALA A 125 10.41 -2.62 -10.95
N LEU A 126 10.02 -3.91 -11.00
CA LEU A 126 10.85 -4.98 -11.58
C LEU A 126 11.08 -4.84 -13.09
N SER A 127 10.19 -4.15 -13.79
CA SER A 127 10.26 -3.98 -15.25
C SER A 127 10.53 -2.55 -15.69
N SER A 128 10.46 -1.59 -14.77
CA SER A 128 10.72 -0.17 -15.04
C SER A 128 12.11 0.01 -15.65
N ASN A 129 12.19 0.84 -16.70
CA ASN A 129 13.43 1.09 -17.43
C ASN A 129 14.18 -0.22 -17.81
N LYS A 130 13.43 -1.21 -18.33
CA LYS A 130 13.96 -2.56 -18.66
C LYS A 130 14.65 -3.25 -17.47
N GLY A 131 14.20 -2.97 -16.24
CA GLY A 131 14.76 -3.55 -15.00
C GLY A 131 15.97 -2.81 -14.43
N GLU A 132 16.42 -1.72 -15.04
CA GLU A 132 17.55 -0.92 -14.54
C GLU A 132 17.21 -0.18 -13.24
N ASP A 133 15.96 0.27 -13.11
CA ASP A 133 15.54 0.98 -11.91
C ASP A 133 15.58 0.08 -10.67
N PHE A 134 15.15 -1.17 -10.81
CA PHE A 134 15.24 -2.13 -9.72
C PHE A 134 16.70 -2.54 -9.41
N ARG A 135 17.55 -2.66 -10.45
CA ARG A 135 19.00 -2.84 -10.24
C ARG A 135 19.58 -1.71 -9.40
N CYS A 136 19.22 -0.47 -9.72
CA CYS A 136 19.65 0.72 -8.96
C CYS A 136 19.21 0.64 -7.49
N VAL A 137 17.97 0.23 -7.21
CA VAL A 137 17.48 0.03 -5.84
C VAL A 137 18.35 -0.96 -5.08
N LEU A 138 18.65 -2.11 -5.67
CA LEU A 138 19.49 -3.14 -5.07
C LEU A 138 20.91 -2.61 -4.82
N GLU A 139 21.52 -1.96 -5.81
CA GLU A 139 22.86 -1.40 -5.70
C GLU A 139 22.96 -0.33 -4.61
N GLU A 140 22.02 0.62 -4.56
CA GLU A 140 22.08 1.70 -3.59
C GLU A 140 21.91 1.22 -2.13
N LEU A 141 21.10 0.18 -1.92
CA LEU A 141 21.01 -0.47 -0.61
C LEU A 141 22.29 -1.23 -0.25
N CYS A 142 22.88 -1.95 -1.21
CA CYS A 142 24.17 -2.62 -1.00
C CYS A 142 25.30 -1.61 -0.72
N LYS A 143 25.31 -0.46 -1.41
CA LYS A 143 26.31 0.62 -1.23
C LYS A 143 26.26 1.30 0.13
N ILE A 144 25.26 1.04 0.94
CA ILE A 144 25.24 1.49 2.35
C ILE A 144 26.35 0.76 3.15
N LYS A 145 26.67 -0.45 2.77
CA LYS A 145 27.65 -1.31 3.44
C LYS A 145 28.96 -1.47 2.64
N THR A 146 28.85 -1.62 1.33
CA THR A 146 29.95 -1.94 0.42
C THR A 146 29.94 -0.94 -0.74
N THR A 147 30.94 -0.06 -0.82
CA THR A 147 30.97 1.07 -1.77
C THR A 147 31.09 0.63 -3.23
N ASP A 148 31.82 -0.44 -3.52
CA ASP A 148 32.17 -0.90 -4.87
C ASP A 148 31.41 -2.17 -5.25
N ILE A 149 30.09 -2.11 -5.21
CA ILE A 149 29.25 -3.23 -5.61
C ILE A 149 28.52 -2.93 -6.92
N SER A 150 28.53 -3.89 -7.83
CA SER A 150 27.69 -3.89 -9.02
C SER A 150 26.82 -5.13 -9.01
N VAL A 151 25.50 -4.92 -9.06
CA VAL A 151 24.53 -5.99 -9.11
C VAL A 151 24.30 -6.40 -10.57
N PRO A 152 24.57 -7.66 -10.96
CA PRO A 152 24.33 -8.12 -12.32
C PRO A 152 22.83 -8.06 -12.63
N LYS A 153 22.50 -7.47 -13.79
CA LYS A 153 21.10 -7.40 -14.23
C LYS A 153 20.75 -8.66 -15.03
N PRO A 154 19.75 -9.43 -14.62
CA PRO A 154 19.21 -10.52 -15.41
C PRO A 154 18.40 -9.96 -16.59
N GLU A 155 18.08 -10.79 -17.57
CA GLU A 155 17.17 -10.43 -18.67
C GLU A 155 15.79 -10.01 -18.10
N LYS A 156 15.32 -10.72 -17.07
CA LYS A 156 14.09 -10.43 -16.35
C LYS A 156 14.27 -10.74 -14.87
N TRP A 157 13.89 -9.78 -14.01
CA TRP A 157 13.87 -10.00 -12.57
C TRP A 157 12.82 -11.03 -12.17
N THR A 158 13.21 -11.92 -11.29
CA THR A 158 12.32 -12.92 -10.68
C THR A 158 11.42 -12.25 -9.61
N LYS A 159 10.38 -12.95 -9.18
CA LYS A 159 9.49 -12.47 -8.12
C LYS A 159 10.10 -12.53 -6.72
N ALA A 160 11.23 -13.19 -6.57
CA ALA A 160 11.99 -13.28 -5.34
C ALA A 160 13.47 -13.46 -5.65
N GLY A 161 14.34 -12.99 -4.76
CA GLY A 161 15.78 -13.15 -4.86
C GLY A 161 16.49 -12.66 -3.61
N GLU A 162 17.77 -12.95 -3.50
CA GLU A 162 18.61 -12.53 -2.39
C GLU A 162 20.02 -12.16 -2.86
N ILE A 163 20.68 -11.32 -2.08
CA ILE A 163 22.10 -10.99 -2.20
C ILE A 163 22.71 -11.24 -0.82
N LEU A 164 23.77 -12.04 -0.79
CA LEU A 164 24.51 -12.34 0.42
C LEU A 164 25.92 -11.77 0.30
N ALA A 165 26.40 -11.12 1.34
CA ALA A 165 27.75 -10.66 1.49
C ALA A 165 28.18 -10.80 2.95
N GLU A 166 29.46 -10.60 3.23
CA GLU A 166 29.96 -10.69 4.59
C GLU A 166 29.28 -9.65 5.51
N ASN A 167 28.59 -10.13 6.54
CA ASN A 167 27.82 -9.30 7.49
C ASN A 167 26.79 -8.35 6.84
N PHE A 168 26.24 -8.75 5.70
CA PHE A 168 25.17 -8.04 5.00
C PHE A 168 24.34 -9.02 4.19
N SER A 169 23.05 -8.83 4.21
CA SER A 169 22.13 -9.54 3.32
C SER A 169 21.00 -8.65 2.86
N LEU A 170 20.51 -8.93 1.67
CA LEU A 170 19.36 -8.30 1.09
C LEU A 170 18.48 -9.38 0.45
N ALA A 171 17.20 -9.34 0.74
CA ALA A 171 16.23 -10.24 0.10
C ALA A 171 15.04 -9.43 -0.40
N TYR A 172 14.44 -9.86 -1.51
CA TYR A 172 13.20 -9.27 -2.01
C TYR A 172 12.21 -10.36 -2.42
N ARG A 173 10.92 -10.03 -2.28
CA ARG A 173 9.82 -10.91 -2.65
C ARG A 173 8.60 -10.12 -3.09
N THR A 174 7.91 -10.61 -4.11
CA THR A 174 6.58 -10.14 -4.45
C THR A 174 5.55 -10.86 -3.57
N VAL A 175 4.77 -10.09 -2.83
CA VAL A 175 3.70 -10.57 -1.96
C VAL A 175 2.38 -10.00 -2.47
N ASP A 176 1.34 -10.81 -2.53
CA ASP A 176 -0.01 -10.37 -2.89
C ASP A 176 -0.91 -10.50 -1.66
N ALA A 177 -1.57 -9.40 -1.29
CA ALA A 177 -2.40 -9.30 -0.09
C ALA A 177 -3.49 -10.38 -0.01
N GLN A 178 -4.01 -10.84 -1.16
CA GLN A 178 -5.04 -11.88 -1.21
C GLN A 178 -4.64 -13.19 -0.54
N TYR A 179 -3.34 -13.47 -0.44
CA TYR A 179 -2.83 -14.68 0.21
C TYR A 179 -2.48 -14.49 1.69
N TRP A 180 -2.71 -13.28 2.22
CA TRP A 180 -2.36 -12.89 3.59
C TRP A 180 -3.57 -12.43 4.41
N GLY A 181 -4.73 -13.00 4.11
CA GLY A 181 -5.94 -12.73 4.88
C GLY A 181 -6.72 -11.49 4.46
N THR A 182 -6.35 -10.85 3.36
CA THR A 182 -7.08 -9.70 2.82
C THR A 182 -7.69 -10.07 1.46
N PRO A 183 -9.02 -9.98 1.26
CA PRO A 183 -9.66 -10.32 -0.01
C PRO A 183 -9.44 -9.19 -1.05
N GLN A 184 -8.17 -8.87 -1.32
CA GLN A 184 -7.76 -7.83 -2.25
C GLN A 184 -6.56 -8.30 -3.07
N ARG A 185 -6.63 -8.20 -4.39
CA ARG A 185 -5.50 -8.37 -5.28
C ARG A 185 -4.60 -7.15 -5.22
N ARG A 186 -3.62 -7.20 -4.37
CA ARG A 186 -2.63 -6.13 -4.19
C ARG A 186 -1.24 -6.74 -4.13
N ALA A 187 -0.65 -6.96 -5.29
CA ALA A 187 0.72 -7.44 -5.39
C ALA A 187 1.72 -6.28 -5.17
N ARG A 188 2.67 -6.49 -4.27
CA ARG A 188 3.74 -5.54 -3.95
C ARG A 188 5.07 -6.26 -3.82
N ILE A 189 6.15 -5.54 -4.12
CA ILE A 189 7.50 -5.99 -3.80
C ILE A 189 7.80 -5.51 -2.40
N TYR A 190 8.30 -6.42 -1.58
CA TYR A 190 8.97 -6.10 -0.32
C TYR A 190 10.44 -6.47 -0.44
N LEU A 191 11.29 -5.60 0.03
CA LEU A 191 12.71 -5.81 0.12
C LEU A 191 13.15 -5.56 1.54
N VAL A 192 13.95 -6.45 2.10
CA VAL A 192 14.57 -6.33 3.41
C VAL A 192 16.08 -6.31 3.23
N ALA A 193 16.74 -5.30 3.78
CA ALA A 193 18.19 -5.28 3.93
C ALA A 193 18.56 -5.42 5.41
N ASP A 194 19.44 -6.35 5.71
CA ASP A 194 20.08 -6.53 7.02
C ASP A 194 21.52 -6.03 6.92
N PHE A 195 21.82 -4.91 7.58
CA PHE A 195 23.11 -4.27 7.50
C PHE A 195 24.16 -4.87 8.45
N ASP A 196 23.77 -5.82 9.30
CA ASP A 196 24.66 -6.38 10.32
C ASP A 196 24.51 -7.90 10.45
N GLY A 197 24.16 -8.58 9.32
CA GLY A 197 24.03 -10.05 9.30
C GLY A 197 23.39 -10.60 8.05
N GLU A 198 23.06 -11.88 8.11
CA GLU A 198 22.55 -12.67 6.98
C GLU A 198 21.09 -13.13 7.23
N ARG A 199 20.25 -12.23 7.77
CA ARG A 199 18.89 -12.58 8.19
C ARG A 199 17.81 -12.14 7.21
N ALA A 200 18.12 -11.35 6.17
CA ALA A 200 17.13 -10.78 5.27
C ALA A 200 16.22 -11.84 4.64
N SER A 201 16.78 -12.93 4.12
CA SER A 201 16.01 -14.04 3.56
C SER A 201 15.18 -14.78 4.62
N LYS A 202 15.74 -14.98 5.82
CA LYS A 202 15.03 -15.61 6.94
C LYS A 202 13.85 -14.77 7.45
N ILE A 203 13.93 -13.43 7.29
CA ILE A 203 12.85 -12.50 7.65
C ILE A 203 11.77 -12.50 6.58
N LEU A 204 12.15 -12.48 5.30
CA LEU A 204 11.23 -12.26 4.20
C LEU A 204 10.62 -13.54 3.63
N PHE A 205 11.37 -14.64 3.67
CA PHE A 205 10.88 -15.94 3.22
C PHE A 205 10.34 -16.72 4.41
N GLU A 206 9.23 -17.42 4.19
CA GLU A 206 8.56 -18.17 5.23
C GLU A 206 9.50 -19.23 5.82
N SER A 207 9.60 -19.23 7.13
CA SER A 207 10.23 -20.33 7.86
C SER A 207 9.21 -21.45 8.12
N GLU A 208 9.68 -22.63 8.45
CA GLU A 208 8.83 -23.78 8.80
C GLU A 208 7.86 -23.47 9.94
N SER A 209 8.18 -22.50 10.81
CA SER A 209 7.29 -22.06 11.90
C SER A 209 6.05 -21.29 11.40
N LEU A 210 6.10 -20.75 10.19
CA LEU A 210 4.94 -20.16 9.49
C LEU A 210 4.25 -21.18 8.58
N SER A 211 4.74 -22.42 8.51
CA SER A 211 4.19 -23.47 7.67
C SER A 211 2.75 -23.86 8.02
N GLY A 212 2.24 -23.47 9.18
CA GLY A 212 0.80 -23.49 9.49
C GLY A 212 -0.02 -22.55 8.60
N TYR A 213 0.61 -21.52 8.02
CA TYR A 213 0.04 -20.60 7.02
C TYR A 213 0.59 -20.84 5.60
N SER A 214 1.55 -21.72 5.47
CA SER A 214 2.22 -22.06 4.21
C SER A 214 1.40 -23.08 3.42
N PRO A 215 1.75 -23.86 2.49
CA PRO A 215 1.06 -24.23 1.24
C PRO A 215 -0.40 -24.65 1.41
N GLN A 216 -0.84 -24.83 2.61
CA GLN A 216 -2.24 -24.67 3.00
C GLN A 216 -2.65 -23.20 3.12
N GLY A 217 -1.71 -22.28 3.22
CA GLY A 217 -1.88 -20.83 3.26
C GLY A 217 -2.10 -20.15 1.92
N PHE A 218 -1.97 -20.86 0.84
CA PHE A 218 -2.65 -20.54 -0.42
C PHE A 218 -4.15 -20.89 -0.32
N ARG A 219 -4.78 -20.57 0.81
CA ARG A 219 -6.23 -20.47 0.80
C ARG A 219 -6.59 -19.52 -0.30
N SER A 220 -7.40 -20.00 -1.22
CA SER A 220 -7.95 -19.10 -2.22
C SER A 220 -8.55 -17.93 -1.44
N TRP A 221 -8.40 -16.69 -1.94
CA TRP A 221 -9.06 -15.52 -1.35
C TRP A 221 -10.54 -15.80 -1.02
N LYS A 222 -11.18 -16.74 -1.71
CA LYS A 222 -12.53 -17.26 -1.49
C LYS A 222 -12.70 -17.90 -0.09
N GLU A 223 -11.70 -18.66 0.38
CA GLU A 223 -11.71 -19.24 1.73
C GLU A 223 -11.43 -18.18 2.80
N THR A 224 -10.59 -17.20 2.47
CA THR A 224 -10.30 -16.06 3.35
C THR A 224 -11.53 -15.15 3.46
N ALA A 225 -12.19 -14.82 2.35
CA ALA A 225 -13.45 -14.07 2.35
C ALA A 225 -14.56 -14.81 3.13
N GLY A 226 -14.64 -16.14 2.98
CA GLY A 226 -15.56 -16.98 3.75
C GLY A 226 -15.28 -16.97 5.24
N SER A 227 -14.00 -16.89 5.68
CA SER A 227 -13.64 -16.83 7.09
C SER A 227 -13.90 -15.47 7.74
N PHE A 228 -13.90 -14.37 6.97
CA PHE A 228 -14.35 -13.06 7.47
C PHE A 228 -15.86 -13.03 7.73
N GLY A 229 -16.67 -13.75 6.93
CA GLY A 229 -18.10 -13.89 7.16
C GLY A 229 -18.48 -14.67 8.42
N THR A 230 -17.56 -15.49 8.96
CA THR A 230 -17.81 -16.25 10.20
C THR A 230 -17.34 -15.53 11.48
N CYS A 231 -16.55 -14.45 11.35
CA CYS A 231 -16.04 -13.69 12.50
C CYS A 231 -17.01 -12.61 13.03
N SER A 232 -18.12 -12.37 12.35
CA SER A 232 -19.17 -11.49 12.82
C SER A 232 -20.52 -12.08 12.46
N GLU A 233 -21.24 -12.54 13.44
CA GLU A 233 -22.65 -13.00 13.29
C GLU A 233 -23.59 -11.90 12.78
N GLU A 234 -23.08 -10.68 12.51
CA GLU A 234 -23.85 -9.52 12.07
C GLU A 234 -23.33 -8.84 10.80
N THR A 235 -22.26 -9.32 10.14
CA THR A 235 -21.88 -8.75 8.85
C THR A 235 -22.50 -9.50 7.70
N SER A 236 -23.46 -8.84 7.09
CA SER A 236 -24.07 -9.21 5.81
C SER A 236 -22.99 -9.62 4.80
N THR A 237 -23.25 -10.70 4.07
CA THR A 237 -22.45 -11.14 2.92
C THR A 237 -22.54 -10.09 1.82
N GLY A 238 -21.71 -9.06 1.89
CA GLY A 238 -21.65 -8.02 0.87
C GLY A 238 -21.15 -8.58 -0.46
N LEU A 239 -21.82 -8.25 -1.54
CA LEU A 239 -21.40 -8.56 -2.90
C LEU A 239 -20.52 -7.42 -3.42
N VAL A 240 -19.33 -7.76 -3.91
CA VAL A 240 -18.40 -6.79 -4.49
C VAL A 240 -18.62 -6.71 -5.99
N PHE A 241 -18.74 -5.50 -6.52
CA PHE A 241 -18.84 -5.24 -7.94
C PHE A 241 -17.64 -4.39 -8.41
N SER A 242 -17.08 -4.78 -9.54
CA SER A 242 -16.00 -4.03 -10.19
C SER A 242 -16.61 -3.05 -11.20
N ASN A 243 -16.24 -1.78 -11.10
CA ASN A 243 -16.69 -0.74 -12.01
C ASN A 243 -15.73 -0.56 -13.19
N HIS A 244 -16.23 -0.26 -14.39
CA HIS A 244 -15.41 -0.04 -15.57
C HIS A 244 -14.90 1.40 -15.60
N GLY A 245 -13.59 1.56 -15.82
CA GLY A 245 -12.89 2.85 -15.67
C GLY A 245 -13.24 3.94 -16.68
N GLN A 246 -14.05 3.69 -17.68
CA GLN A 246 -14.35 4.65 -18.74
C GLN A 246 -15.84 4.81 -19.05
N ASP A 247 -16.69 4.03 -18.42
CA ASP A 247 -18.13 4.08 -18.64
C ASP A 247 -18.91 3.59 -17.39
N THR A 248 -20.22 3.64 -17.46
CA THR A 248 -21.13 3.26 -16.36
C THR A 248 -21.35 1.75 -16.21
N ARG A 249 -20.63 0.92 -16.96
CA ARG A 249 -20.78 -0.53 -16.85
C ARG A 249 -20.05 -1.05 -15.62
N PHE A 250 -20.65 -1.96 -14.94
CA PHE A 250 -20.04 -2.71 -13.85
C PHE A 250 -20.08 -4.20 -14.16
N LYS A 251 -19.16 -4.92 -13.57
CA LYS A 251 -19.05 -6.37 -13.68
C LYS A 251 -19.15 -6.97 -12.27
N GLY A 252 -20.01 -7.92 -12.11
CA GLY A 252 -20.11 -8.61 -10.83
C GLY A 252 -21.35 -9.45 -10.67
N PRO A 253 -21.53 -10.04 -9.49
CA PRO A 253 -20.60 -9.91 -8.38
C PRO A 253 -19.23 -10.51 -8.70
N VAL A 254 -18.19 -9.82 -8.26
CA VAL A 254 -16.82 -10.31 -8.34
C VAL A 254 -16.37 -10.81 -6.98
N GLU A 255 -15.60 -11.84 -7.00
CA GLU A 255 -15.18 -12.50 -5.76
C GLU A 255 -14.04 -11.74 -5.05
N VAL A 256 -13.35 -10.83 -5.73
CA VAL A 256 -12.23 -10.04 -5.19
C VAL A 256 -12.31 -8.61 -5.69
N ALA A 257 -12.29 -7.66 -4.77
CA ALA A 257 -12.22 -6.25 -5.11
C ALA A 257 -10.90 -5.90 -5.83
N GLU A 258 -10.98 -5.04 -6.85
CA GLU A 258 -9.80 -4.50 -7.49
C GLU A 258 -9.07 -3.52 -6.55
N THR A 259 -7.78 -3.29 -6.83
CA THR A 259 -6.99 -2.33 -6.06
C THR A 259 -7.54 -0.93 -6.26
N VAL A 260 -7.82 -0.23 -5.16
CA VAL A 260 -8.16 1.19 -5.19
C VAL A 260 -6.97 1.98 -5.69
N SER A 261 -7.14 2.70 -6.79
CA SER A 261 -6.09 3.54 -7.37
C SER A 261 -6.11 4.96 -6.78
N ALA A 262 -5.04 5.73 -6.98
CA ALA A 262 -4.96 7.12 -6.54
C ALA A 262 -5.99 8.04 -7.25
N THR A 263 -6.56 7.59 -8.37
CA THR A 263 -7.62 8.28 -9.11
C THR A 263 -9.02 7.90 -8.63
N TYR A 264 -9.14 7.17 -7.53
CA TYR A 264 -10.40 6.78 -6.93
C TYR A 264 -11.28 8.00 -6.64
N GLY A 265 -12.51 7.97 -7.14
CA GLY A 265 -13.45 9.06 -6.93
C GLY A 265 -13.30 10.26 -7.88
N THR A 266 -12.34 10.27 -8.79
CA THR A 266 -12.22 11.31 -9.82
C THR A 266 -12.80 10.81 -11.15
N GLY A 267 -13.90 11.38 -11.60
CA GLY A 267 -14.42 11.18 -12.96
C GLY A 267 -15.07 9.84 -13.25
N GLY A 268 -15.87 9.29 -12.33
CA GLY A 268 -16.74 8.14 -12.60
C GLY A 268 -16.04 6.79 -12.74
N ASN A 269 -14.81 6.69 -12.26
CA ASN A 269 -13.95 5.56 -12.56
C ASN A 269 -13.52 4.79 -11.32
N ASN A 270 -13.57 3.47 -11.38
CA ASN A 270 -12.79 2.55 -10.56
C ASN A 270 -13.21 2.37 -9.11
N GLN A 271 -14.45 2.66 -8.76
CA GLN A 271 -14.93 2.34 -7.42
C GLN A 271 -15.52 0.93 -7.39
N PRO A 272 -14.84 -0.06 -6.82
CA PRO A 272 -15.55 -1.26 -6.40
C PRO A 272 -16.57 -0.83 -5.35
N PHE A 273 -17.80 -1.25 -5.48
CA PHE A 273 -18.82 -1.02 -4.48
C PHE A 273 -19.26 -2.36 -3.89
N VAL A 274 -19.53 -2.33 -2.61
CA VAL A 274 -20.07 -3.46 -1.87
C VAL A 274 -21.57 -3.21 -1.73
N VAL A 275 -22.36 -4.14 -2.24
CA VAL A 275 -23.80 -4.15 -1.97
C VAL A 275 -24.00 -5.01 -0.74
N GLU A 276 -24.31 -4.38 0.38
CA GLU A 276 -24.74 -5.09 1.58
C GLU A 276 -26.13 -5.67 1.31
N HIS A 277 -26.30 -6.94 1.61
CA HIS A 277 -27.60 -7.58 1.53
C HIS A 277 -28.59 -6.89 2.46
N PHE A 278 -29.78 -6.62 1.93
CA PHE A 278 -31.03 -6.22 2.58
C PHE A 278 -31.50 -4.77 2.43
N HIS A 279 -30.94 -3.99 1.56
CA HIS A 279 -31.67 -2.79 1.17
C HIS A 279 -32.34 -3.00 -0.17
N LYS A 280 -33.68 -2.97 -0.17
CA LYS A 280 -34.45 -2.90 -1.39
C LYS A 280 -34.01 -1.63 -2.12
N ALA A 281 -33.61 -1.76 -3.37
CA ALA A 281 -33.34 -0.59 -4.18
C ALA A 281 -34.67 0.06 -4.57
N TYR A 282 -34.73 1.38 -4.41
CA TYR A 282 -35.90 2.14 -4.80
C TYR A 282 -35.53 3.11 -5.90
N GLY A 283 -36.33 3.12 -6.97
CA GLY A 283 -36.29 4.19 -7.95
C GLY A 283 -37.13 5.36 -7.46
N ILE A 284 -36.65 6.58 -7.65
CA ILE A 284 -37.36 7.81 -7.35
C ILE A 284 -37.66 8.51 -8.67
N CYS A 285 -38.96 8.85 -8.91
CA CYS A 285 -39.30 9.71 -10.02
C CYS A 285 -38.92 11.16 -9.73
N GLY A 286 -38.49 11.89 -10.74
CA GLY A 286 -38.11 13.29 -10.59
C GLY A 286 -39.23 14.12 -9.97
N LYS A 287 -38.86 15.09 -9.12
CA LYS A 287 -39.76 15.97 -8.36
C LYS A 287 -40.92 16.59 -9.18
N TYR A 288 -40.68 16.78 -10.46
CA TYR A 288 -41.68 17.38 -11.38
C TYR A 288 -42.42 16.35 -12.25
N SER A 289 -42.22 15.07 -11.99
CA SER A 289 -43.00 14.04 -12.69
C SER A 289 -44.42 13.97 -12.12
N ASN A 290 -45.41 13.67 -12.99
CA ASN A 290 -46.81 13.52 -12.56
C ASN A 290 -46.97 12.42 -11.50
N SER A 291 -46.09 11.45 -11.45
CA SER A 291 -46.12 10.39 -10.43
C SER A 291 -45.78 10.88 -9.02
N MET A 292 -45.00 11.95 -8.88
CA MET A 292 -44.70 12.58 -7.58
C MET A 292 -45.87 13.45 -7.07
N LEU A 293 -46.81 13.78 -7.93
CA LEU A 293 -48.01 14.58 -7.60
C LEU A 293 -49.25 13.73 -7.35
N SER A 294 -49.13 12.40 -7.40
CA SER A 294 -50.23 11.47 -7.19
C SER A 294 -50.45 11.23 -5.70
N ASP A 295 -51.70 11.13 -5.28
CA ASP A 295 -52.12 10.77 -3.91
C ASP A 295 -51.92 9.26 -3.61
N ASN A 296 -51.43 8.48 -4.56
CA ASN A 296 -51.09 7.08 -4.35
C ASN A 296 -49.81 6.99 -3.50
N PRO A 297 -49.85 6.33 -2.31
CA PRO A 297 -48.69 6.24 -1.41
C PRO A 297 -47.47 5.55 -2.02
N ASN A 298 -47.65 4.77 -3.10
CA ASN A 298 -46.54 4.15 -3.82
C ASN A 298 -46.07 4.97 -5.06
N SER A 299 -46.66 6.14 -5.27
CA SER A 299 -46.31 7.01 -6.40
C SER A 299 -45.04 7.78 -6.12
N GLY A 300 -44.18 7.85 -7.09
CA GLY A 300 -42.89 8.53 -6.96
C GLY A 300 -41.76 7.65 -6.45
N PHE A 301 -42.08 6.54 -5.79
CA PHE A 301 -41.15 5.50 -5.36
C PHE A 301 -41.55 4.19 -5.94
N TYR A 302 -40.60 3.43 -6.43
CA TYR A 302 -40.84 2.06 -6.89
C TYR A 302 -39.68 1.16 -6.50
N GLU A 303 -40.01 -0.08 -6.16
CA GLU A 303 -38.98 -1.09 -5.87
C GLU A 303 -38.30 -1.48 -7.19
N ALA A 304 -36.97 -1.50 -7.19
CA ALA A 304 -36.14 -1.82 -8.34
C ALA A 304 -35.17 -2.93 -7.98
N ASP A 305 -34.88 -3.80 -8.94
CA ASP A 305 -33.88 -4.87 -8.76
C ASP A 305 -32.46 -4.34 -8.64
N THR A 306 -32.22 -3.12 -9.09
CA THR A 306 -30.91 -2.45 -9.02
C THR A 306 -31.08 -0.95 -8.80
N ALA A 307 -30.27 -0.37 -7.90
CA ALA A 307 -30.21 1.06 -7.74
C ALA A 307 -29.68 1.72 -9.03
N ARG A 308 -30.33 2.80 -9.47
CA ARG A 308 -29.82 3.61 -10.58
C ARG A 308 -28.66 4.46 -10.13
N THR A 309 -27.72 4.72 -11.03
CA THR A 309 -26.60 5.61 -10.78
C THR A 309 -27.11 7.01 -10.46
N ILE A 310 -26.60 7.60 -9.38
CA ILE A 310 -26.83 9.02 -9.08
C ILE A 310 -26.11 9.84 -10.15
N ASP A 311 -26.86 10.62 -10.90
CA ASP A 311 -26.30 11.51 -11.91
C ASP A 311 -25.65 12.73 -11.23
N THR A 312 -24.38 12.93 -11.50
CA THR A 312 -23.58 14.05 -10.96
C THR A 312 -23.65 15.31 -11.85
N SER A 313 -24.50 15.34 -12.87
CA SER A 313 -24.72 16.51 -13.72
C SER A 313 -25.38 17.63 -12.94
N ASN A 314 -24.67 18.37 -12.12
CA ASN A 314 -24.96 19.66 -11.46
C ASN A 314 -26.45 20.03 -11.18
N GLN A 315 -27.34 19.04 -11.17
CA GLN A 315 -28.74 19.22 -10.84
C GLN A 315 -28.95 18.82 -9.38
N PRO A 316 -29.74 19.58 -8.63
CA PRO A 316 -30.05 19.18 -7.26
C PRO A 316 -30.66 17.76 -7.24
N PRO A 317 -30.38 16.95 -6.21
CA PRO A 317 -30.84 15.55 -6.13
C PRO A 317 -32.35 15.36 -6.38
N CYS A 318 -33.14 16.40 -6.11
CA CYS A 318 -34.59 16.40 -6.36
C CYS A 318 -34.99 16.41 -7.85
N ASN A 319 -34.09 16.68 -8.75
CA ASN A 319 -34.33 16.67 -10.21
C ASN A 319 -33.79 15.39 -10.87
N ASN A 320 -33.16 14.52 -10.11
CA ASN A 320 -32.53 13.35 -10.63
C ASN A 320 -33.53 12.16 -10.57
N GLN A 321 -33.66 11.44 -11.69
CA GLN A 321 -34.41 10.17 -11.73
C GLN A 321 -33.54 9.01 -11.26
N GLY A 322 -32.62 9.27 -10.34
CA GLY A 322 -31.78 8.28 -9.73
C GLY A 322 -32.51 7.38 -8.75
N GLY A 323 -31.95 6.22 -8.46
CA GLY A 323 -32.38 5.36 -7.36
C GLY A 323 -31.55 5.61 -6.10
N ILE A 324 -32.09 5.27 -4.98
CA ILE A 324 -31.38 5.15 -3.69
C ILE A 324 -31.23 3.68 -3.37
#